data_88e5cc56359225bda318a995a02755b5
#
_entry.id   88e5cc56359225bda318a995a02755b5
#
_cell.length_a   1.000
_cell.length_b   1.000
_cell.length_c   1.000
_cell.angle_alpha   90.00
_cell.angle_beta   90.00
_cell.angle_gamma   90.00
#
_symmetry.space_group_name_H-M   'P 1'
#
loop_
_entity.id
_entity.type
_entity.pdbx_description
1 polymer ?
#
loop_
_entity_poly.entity_id
_entity_poly.type
_entity_poly.pdbx_seq_one_letter_code
_entity_poly.pdbx_strand_id
1 'polypeptide(L)' 'MNVNCIFSSCDFKRNNIEEKDFLKHLSEKHSDEILEISKKENMSIKAVEMISISNSIVLINSN' A
#
# COMPACT_ATOMS: atom_id res chain seq x y z
N MET A 1 3.07 -11.36 5.05
CA MET A 1 3.37 -10.99 3.65
C MET A 1 4.59 -10.10 3.58
N ASN A 2 5.25 -10.10 2.45
CA ASN A 2 6.38 -9.21 2.20
C ASN A 2 5.89 -8.03 1.37
N VAL A 3 6.24 -6.83 1.78
CA VAL A 3 5.77 -5.62 1.08
C VAL A 3 6.91 -4.66 0.79
N ASN A 4 6.75 -3.95 -0.30
CA ASN A 4 7.62 -2.86 -0.69
C ASN A 4 6.69 -1.73 -1.13
N CYS A 5 6.57 -0.69 -0.32
CA CYS A 5 5.58 0.36 -0.55
C CYS A 5 5.74 0.97 -1.93
N ILE A 6 4.63 1.06 -2.68
CA ILE A 6 4.66 1.54 -4.07
C ILE A 6 4.74 3.05 -4.19
N PHE A 7 4.43 3.78 -3.12
CA PHE A 7 4.45 5.24 -3.20
C PHE A 7 5.87 5.75 -3.33
N SER A 8 6.06 6.67 -4.26
CA SER A 8 7.37 7.24 -4.50
C SER A 8 7.89 7.95 -3.25
N SER A 9 9.18 7.98 -3.08
CA SER A 9 9.85 8.58 -1.92
C SER A 9 9.58 7.85 -0.62
N CYS A 10 8.97 6.68 -0.67
CA CYS A 10 8.76 5.85 0.51
C CYS A 10 9.66 4.62 0.41
N ASP A 11 10.50 4.44 1.42
CA ASP A 11 11.41 3.30 1.46
C ASP A 11 10.92 2.22 2.42
N PHE A 12 9.64 2.24 2.77
CA PHE A 12 9.06 1.25 3.65
C PHE A 12 9.11 -0.12 2.97
N LYS A 13 9.84 -1.01 3.58
CA LYS A 13 10.00 -2.38 3.08
C LYS A 13 10.03 -3.30 4.29
N ARG A 14 9.12 -4.27 4.32
CA ARG A 14 9.01 -5.18 5.45
C ARG A 14 8.74 -6.58 4.96
N ASN A 15 9.32 -7.55 5.65
CA ASN A 15 9.07 -8.95 5.39
C ASN A 15 8.20 -9.50 6.51
N ASN A 16 7.28 -10.39 6.14
CA ASN A 16 6.51 -11.16 7.11
C ASN A 16 5.67 -10.28 8.04
N ILE A 17 5.02 -9.27 7.48
CA ILE A 17 4.10 -8.43 8.25
C ILE A 17 2.65 -8.79 7.90
N GLU A 18 1.74 -8.36 8.76
CA GLU A 18 0.33 -8.56 8.53
C GLU A 18 -0.26 -7.43 7.72
N GLU A 19 -1.35 -7.71 7.01
CA GLU A 19 -2.03 -6.73 6.20
C GLU A 19 -2.45 -5.50 7.02
N LYS A 20 -2.94 -5.72 8.25
CA LYS A 20 -3.36 -4.61 9.10
C LYS A 20 -2.21 -3.66 9.42
N ASP A 21 -1.00 -4.17 9.55
CA ASP A 21 0.17 -3.34 9.82
C ASP A 21 0.52 -2.47 8.62
N PHE A 22 0.39 -3.02 7.43
CA PHE A 22 0.64 -2.24 6.23
C PHE A 22 -0.48 -1.22 5.99
N LEU A 23 -1.74 -1.59 6.26
CA LEU A 23 -2.85 -0.63 6.20
C LEU A 23 -2.60 0.56 7.11
N LYS A 24 -2.11 0.29 8.31
CA LYS A 24 -1.77 1.36 9.25
C LYS A 24 -0.70 2.28 8.67
N HIS A 25 0.33 1.70 8.06
CA HIS A 25 1.36 2.49 7.40
C HIS A 25 0.76 3.41 6.32
N LEU A 26 -0.12 2.86 5.48
CA LEU A 26 -0.75 3.64 4.42
C LEU A 26 -1.59 4.78 4.99
N SER A 27 -2.37 4.51 6.04
CA SER A 27 -3.24 5.53 6.61
C SER A 27 -2.46 6.61 7.36
N GLU A 28 -1.30 6.29 7.90
CA GLU A 28 -0.48 7.25 8.64
C GLU A 28 0.46 8.04 7.76
N LYS A 29 0.99 7.43 6.72
CA LYS A 29 2.04 8.05 5.90
C LYS A 29 1.58 8.48 4.52
N HIS A 30 0.51 7.90 4.02
CA HIS A 30 0.07 8.12 2.64
C HIS A 30 -1.41 8.50 2.54
N SER A 31 -2.00 9.00 3.63
CA SER A 31 -3.42 9.33 3.63
C SER A 31 -3.75 10.40 2.59
N ASP A 32 -2.88 11.40 2.43
CA ASP A 32 -3.12 12.46 1.46
C ASP A 32 -3.06 11.95 0.03
N GLU A 33 -2.07 11.10 -0.24
CA GLU A 33 -1.91 10.50 -1.56
C GLU A 33 -3.09 9.60 -1.90
N ILE A 34 -3.53 8.79 -0.94
CA ILE A 34 -4.67 7.90 -1.12
C ILE A 34 -5.94 8.71 -1.35
N LEU A 35 -6.14 9.78 -0.60
CA LEU A 35 -7.31 10.63 -0.77
C LEU A 35 -7.32 11.28 -2.16
N GLU A 36 -6.17 11.73 -2.61
CA GLU A 36 -6.04 12.34 -3.93
C GLU A 36 -6.39 11.34 -5.04
N ILE A 37 -5.88 10.12 -4.94
CA ILE A 37 -6.19 9.07 -5.90
C ILE A 37 -7.67 8.73 -5.85
N SER A 38 -8.24 8.66 -4.65
CA SER A 38 -9.66 8.38 -4.46
C SER A 38 -10.52 9.38 -5.23
N LYS A 39 -10.19 10.65 -5.12
CA LYS A 39 -10.94 11.69 -5.82
C LYS A 39 -10.71 11.66 -7.32
N LYS A 40 -9.47 11.49 -7.72
CA LYS A 40 -9.08 11.51 -9.13
C LYS A 40 -9.68 10.34 -9.89
N GLU A 41 -9.64 9.16 -9.29
CA GLU A 41 -10.12 7.93 -9.94
C GLU A 41 -11.56 7.60 -9.59
N ASN A 42 -12.21 8.43 -8.79
CA ASN A 42 -13.59 8.23 -8.35
C ASN A 42 -13.77 6.85 -7.68
N MET A 43 -12.87 6.53 -6.78
CA MET A 43 -12.86 5.26 -6.05
C MET A 43 -12.97 5.54 -4.55
N SER A 44 -13.44 4.57 -3.80
CA SER A 44 -13.44 4.69 -2.35
C SER A 44 -12.02 4.61 -1.81
N ILE A 45 -11.80 5.22 -0.64
CA ILE A 45 -10.50 5.15 0.03
C ILE A 45 -10.11 3.70 0.27
N LYS A 46 -11.08 2.88 0.68
CA LYS A 46 -10.83 1.45 0.92
C LYS A 46 -10.36 0.75 -0.34
N ALA A 47 -10.97 1.05 -1.48
CA ALA A 47 -10.57 0.44 -2.74
C ALA A 47 -9.15 0.84 -3.12
N VAL A 48 -8.79 2.12 -2.93
CA VAL A 48 -7.43 2.59 -3.22
C VAL A 48 -6.42 1.90 -2.32
N GLU A 49 -6.75 1.76 -1.03
CA GLU A 49 -5.87 1.05 -0.10
C GLU A 49 -5.65 -0.40 -0.52
N MET A 50 -6.70 -1.08 -0.90
CA MET A 50 -6.59 -2.48 -1.31
C MET A 50 -5.76 -2.66 -2.58
N ILE A 51 -5.92 -1.76 -3.54
CA ILE A 51 -5.12 -1.79 -4.75
C ILE A 51 -3.65 -1.49 -4.42
N SER A 52 -3.40 -0.54 -3.52
CA SER A 52 -2.05 -0.20 -3.10
C SER A 52 -1.36 -1.38 -2.43
N ILE A 53 -2.09 -2.11 -1.58
CA ILE A 53 -1.56 -3.31 -0.95
C ILE A 53 -1.21 -4.34 -2.02
N SER A 54 -2.14 -4.60 -2.93
CA SER A 54 -1.94 -5.59 -3.98
C SER A 54 -0.70 -5.29 -4.81
N ASN A 55 -0.48 -4.03 -5.13
CA ASN A 55 0.67 -3.62 -5.93
C ASN A 55 1.97 -3.56 -5.14
N SER A 56 1.89 -3.55 -3.81
CA SER A 56 3.07 -3.48 -2.95
C SER A 56 3.57 -4.85 -2.51
N ILE A 57 2.77 -5.90 -2.69
CA ILE A 57 3.16 -7.24 -2.28
C ILE A 57 4.32 -7.72 -3.15
N VAL A 58 5.38 -8.16 -2.48
CA VAL A 58 6.52 -8.74 -3.15
C VAL A 58 6.33 -10.24 -3.19
N LEU A 59 6.18 -10.78 -4.38
CA LEU A 59 6.10 -12.22 -4.56
C LEU A 59 7.50 -12.79 -4.64
N ILE A 60 7.83 -13.64 -3.68
CA ILE A 60 9.09 -14.34 -3.74
C ILE A 60 8.93 -15.48 -4.73
N ASN A 61 9.56 -15.33 -5.84
CA ASN A 61 9.56 -16.38 -6.85
C ASN A 61 10.70 -17.33 -6.55
N SER A 62 10.35 -18.53 -6.16
CA SER A 62 11.33 -19.52 -5.72
C SER A 62 11.97 -20.30 -6.86
N ASN A 63 11.70 -19.94 -8.06
CA ASN A 63 12.27 -20.63 -9.20
C ASN A 63 13.71 -20.23 -9.43
#